data_0585f5da30562217bc34289498d93e39
#
_entry.id   0585f5da30562217bc34289498d93e39
#
_cell.length_a   1.000
_cell.length_b   1.000
_cell.length_c   1.000
_cell.angle_alpha   90.00
_cell.angle_beta   90.00
_cell.angle_gamma   90.00
#
_symmetry.space_group_name_H-M   'P 1'
#
loop_
_entity.id
_entity.type
_entity.pdbx_description
1 polymer ?
#
loop_
_entity_poly.entity_id
_entity_poly.type
_entity_poly.pdbx_seq_one_letter_code
_entity_poly.pdbx_strand_id
1 'polypeptide(L)'
;MTNWQNLFQRHFDVTSQRDELTELLLGDGVSETKIDSLFDQFGFQPPQEFRDLYTVINGVAHNQADVHGWWFRPLDSLTEFAESCRLWFEDHPDLASRYFPFIDFGNGESAGYLLDDDGALLGGLFIHNTGAYDYDEDQEWTEFLMPACDTIEAYIIAET
;
A
#
# COMPACT_ATOMS: atom_id res chain seq x y z
N MET A 1 9.29 16.73 -9.59
CA MET A 1 8.31 16.30 -8.56
C MET A 1 7.10 15.67 -9.23
N THR A 2 6.63 14.55 -8.72
CA THR A 2 5.49 13.83 -9.30
C THR A 2 4.19 14.62 -9.12
N ASN A 3 3.44 14.75 -10.19
CA ASN A 3 2.08 15.29 -10.12
C ASN A 3 1.12 14.13 -9.87
N TRP A 4 0.87 13.84 -8.61
CA TRP A 4 0.08 12.69 -8.16
C TRP A 4 -1.35 12.71 -8.70
N GLN A 5 -2.00 13.88 -8.70
CA GLN A 5 -3.37 14.00 -9.20
C GLN A 5 -3.47 13.63 -10.67
N ASN A 6 -2.55 14.14 -11.49
CA ASN A 6 -2.50 13.81 -12.91
C ASN A 6 -2.17 12.32 -13.13
N LEU A 7 -1.30 11.76 -12.32
CA LEU A 7 -0.91 10.36 -12.44
C LEU A 7 -2.10 9.42 -12.17
N PHE A 8 -2.85 9.66 -11.10
CA PHE A 8 -4.06 8.88 -10.81
C PHE A 8 -5.17 9.12 -11.82
N GLN A 9 -5.34 10.36 -12.29
CA GLN A 9 -6.34 10.65 -13.32
C GLN A 9 -6.01 9.92 -14.61
N ARG A 10 -4.75 9.93 -15.02
CA ARG A 10 -4.30 9.19 -16.20
C ARG A 10 -4.52 7.68 -16.05
N HIS A 11 -4.20 7.13 -14.91
CA HIS A 11 -4.48 5.74 -14.62
C HIS A 11 -5.97 5.43 -14.80
N PHE A 12 -6.83 6.24 -14.19
CA PHE A 12 -8.28 6.09 -14.29
C PHE A 12 -8.75 6.20 -15.75
N ASP A 13 -8.29 7.21 -16.50
CA ASP A 13 -8.69 7.43 -17.88
C ASP A 13 -8.33 6.24 -18.80
N VAL A 14 -7.17 5.62 -18.54
CA VAL A 14 -6.70 4.49 -19.37
C VAL A 14 -7.37 3.17 -18.96
N THR A 15 -7.62 2.95 -17.67
CA THR A 15 -8.04 1.65 -17.16
C THR A 15 -9.55 1.55 -16.89
N SER A 16 -10.28 2.66 -16.87
CA SER A 16 -11.66 2.71 -16.39
C SER A 16 -12.61 1.77 -17.15
N GLN A 17 -12.46 1.64 -18.46
CA GLN A 17 -13.31 0.74 -19.24
C GLN A 17 -12.97 -0.73 -19.02
N ARG A 18 -11.67 -1.04 -19.01
CA ARG A 18 -11.18 -2.41 -18.80
C ARG A 18 -11.58 -2.94 -17.43
N ASP A 19 -11.43 -2.12 -16.41
CA ASP A 19 -11.60 -2.51 -15.02
C ASP A 19 -12.97 -2.09 -14.46
N GLU A 20 -13.87 -1.62 -15.33
CA GLU A 20 -15.23 -1.20 -14.99
C GLU A 20 -15.26 -0.14 -13.88
N LEU A 21 -14.30 0.78 -13.90
CA LEU A 21 -14.22 1.87 -12.93
C LEU A 21 -15.21 2.97 -13.30
N THR A 22 -16.01 3.42 -12.36
CA THR A 22 -17.06 4.44 -12.60
C THR A 22 -16.71 5.81 -12.03
N GLU A 23 -15.88 5.89 -11.02
CA GLU A 23 -15.56 7.13 -10.33
C GLU A 23 -14.14 7.07 -9.77
N LEU A 24 -13.42 8.19 -9.81
CA LEU A 24 -12.14 8.37 -9.15
C LEU A 24 -12.33 9.31 -7.96
N LEU A 25 -12.02 8.83 -6.77
CA LEU A 25 -12.05 9.61 -5.54
C LEU A 25 -10.64 9.81 -5.03
N LEU A 26 -10.26 11.07 -4.84
CA LEU A 26 -8.97 11.46 -4.28
C LEU A 26 -9.23 12.18 -2.95
N GLY A 27 -8.77 11.60 -1.84
CA GLY A 27 -8.93 12.22 -0.52
C GLY A 27 -8.06 13.46 -0.38
N ASP A 28 -8.52 14.42 0.43
CA ASP A 28 -7.74 15.62 0.73
C ASP A 28 -6.47 15.26 1.48
N GLY A 29 -5.35 15.89 1.12
CA GLY A 29 -4.07 15.62 1.75
C GLY A 29 -4.04 15.91 3.24
N VAL A 30 -3.12 15.28 3.95
CA VAL A 30 -2.92 15.45 5.38
C VAL A 30 -1.63 16.22 5.67
N SER A 31 -1.51 16.74 6.90
CA SER A 31 -0.30 17.41 7.33
C SER A 31 0.84 16.41 7.56
N GLU A 32 2.07 16.87 7.42
CA GLU A 32 3.25 16.05 7.75
C GLU A 32 3.27 15.64 9.22
N THR A 33 2.72 16.45 10.11
CA THR A 33 2.60 16.11 11.52
C THR A 33 1.76 14.85 11.75
N LYS A 34 0.67 14.68 11.00
CA LYS A 34 -0.15 13.46 11.07
C LYS A 34 0.60 12.25 10.56
N ILE A 35 1.38 12.42 9.51
CA ILE A 35 2.23 11.34 8.97
C ILE A 35 3.27 10.95 10.01
N ASP A 36 3.95 11.91 10.60
CA ASP A 36 4.94 11.67 11.66
C ASP A 36 4.32 10.91 12.84
N SER A 37 3.15 11.32 13.29
CA SER A 37 2.46 10.68 14.41
C SER A 37 2.15 9.23 14.14
N LEU A 38 1.72 8.90 12.93
CA LEU A 38 1.45 7.51 12.54
C LEU A 38 2.74 6.69 12.53
N PHE A 39 3.78 7.18 11.85
CA PHE A 39 5.02 6.42 11.69
C PHE A 39 5.83 6.33 12.98
N ASP A 40 5.68 7.26 13.91
CA ASP A 40 6.23 7.12 15.26
C ASP A 40 5.68 5.87 15.96
N GLN A 41 4.41 5.53 15.73
CA GLN A 41 3.81 4.31 16.26
C GLN A 41 4.40 3.05 15.62
N PHE A 42 4.75 3.10 14.34
CA PHE A 42 5.35 1.98 13.62
C PHE A 42 6.86 1.87 13.81
N GLY A 43 7.51 2.90 14.32
CA GLY A 43 8.93 2.89 14.65
C GLY A 43 9.88 3.08 13.47
N PHE A 44 9.41 3.63 12.34
CA PHE A 44 10.27 3.95 11.21
C PHE A 44 9.77 5.21 10.48
N GLN A 45 10.57 5.76 9.60
CA GLN A 45 10.20 6.92 8.78
C GLN A 45 9.89 6.47 7.36
N PRO A 46 8.77 6.91 6.77
CA PRO A 46 8.45 6.55 5.40
C PRO A 46 9.39 7.25 4.42
N PRO A 47 9.56 6.69 3.21
CA PRO A 47 10.25 7.41 2.14
C PRO A 47 9.60 8.76 1.85
N GLN A 48 10.39 9.70 1.34
CA GLN A 48 9.90 11.03 0.98
C GLN A 48 8.75 10.97 -0.03
N GLU A 49 8.77 10.00 -0.94
CA GLU A 49 7.70 9.77 -1.91
C GLU A 49 6.33 9.53 -1.25
N PHE A 50 6.30 8.77 -0.16
CA PHE A 50 5.07 8.55 0.62
C PHE A 50 4.55 9.86 1.19
N ARG A 51 5.44 10.67 1.77
CA ARG A 51 5.08 11.98 2.32
C ARG A 51 4.55 12.92 1.24
N ASP A 52 5.23 12.96 0.09
CA ASP A 52 4.83 13.78 -1.04
C ASP A 52 3.44 13.40 -1.56
N LEU A 53 3.14 12.10 -1.59
CA LEU A 53 1.81 11.63 -1.99
C LEU A 53 0.76 12.01 -0.95
N TYR A 54 0.93 11.62 0.30
CA TYR A 54 -0.13 11.74 1.31
C TYR A 54 -0.36 13.17 1.78
N THR A 55 0.58 14.07 1.60
CA THR A 55 0.35 15.52 1.83
C THR A 55 -0.53 16.13 0.74
N VAL A 56 -0.64 15.53 -0.43
CA VAL A 56 -1.50 15.98 -1.53
C VAL A 56 -2.79 15.17 -1.60
N ILE A 57 -2.70 13.84 -1.47
CA ILE A 57 -3.83 12.91 -1.61
C ILE A 57 -3.81 11.91 -0.44
N ASN A 58 -4.86 11.92 0.35
CA ASN A 58 -5.03 11.00 1.47
C ASN A 58 -6.03 9.91 1.11
N GLY A 59 -5.58 8.97 0.33
CA GLY A 59 -6.38 7.86 -0.13
C GLY A 59 -6.92 8.02 -1.55
N VAL A 60 -6.98 6.91 -2.28
CA VAL A 60 -7.50 6.83 -3.64
C VAL A 60 -8.49 5.68 -3.71
N ALA A 61 -9.66 5.93 -4.26
CA ALA A 61 -10.69 4.92 -4.41
C ALA A 61 -11.38 5.00 -5.78
N HIS A 62 -11.98 3.88 -6.18
CA HIS A 62 -12.74 3.74 -7.42
C HIS A 62 -14.11 3.10 -7.14
N ASN A 63 -15.10 3.34 -8.00
CA ASN A 63 -16.40 2.64 -7.99
C ASN A 63 -17.15 2.66 -6.66
N GLN A 64 -17.28 3.82 -6.09
CA GLN A 64 -17.76 3.95 -4.72
C GLN A 64 -19.26 3.80 -4.52
N ALA A 65 -20.01 3.58 -5.57
CA ALA A 65 -21.45 3.40 -5.45
C ALA A 65 -21.82 2.17 -4.59
N ASP A 66 -21.12 1.06 -4.80
CA ASP A 66 -21.45 -0.22 -4.17
C ASP A 66 -20.31 -0.87 -3.39
N VAL A 67 -19.07 -0.44 -3.65
CA VAL A 67 -17.88 -1.05 -3.05
C VAL A 67 -17.05 0.05 -2.43
N HIS A 68 -16.94 0.04 -1.12
CA HIS A 68 -16.13 1.00 -0.39
C HIS A 68 -14.68 0.54 -0.31
N GLY A 69 -14.11 0.17 -1.46
CA GLY A 69 -12.74 -0.29 -1.54
C GLY A 69 -11.80 0.88 -1.79
N TRP A 70 -10.91 1.12 -0.86
CA TRP A 70 -9.77 1.99 -1.09
C TRP A 70 -8.68 1.22 -1.82
N TRP A 71 -8.15 1.78 -2.89
CA TRP A 71 -6.95 1.27 -3.53
C TRP A 71 -5.72 1.70 -2.74
N PHE A 72 -5.53 3.02 -2.58
CA PHE A 72 -4.58 3.56 -1.61
C PHE A 72 -5.36 3.92 -0.36
N ARG A 73 -5.03 3.31 0.76
CA ARG A 73 -5.78 3.51 2.00
C ARG A 73 -5.53 4.89 2.60
N PRO A 74 -6.57 5.57 3.13
CA PRO A 74 -6.36 6.81 3.89
C PRO A 74 -5.46 6.57 5.11
N LEU A 75 -4.72 7.61 5.50
CA LEU A 75 -3.74 7.51 6.57
C LEU A 75 -4.33 6.98 7.89
N ASP A 76 -5.51 7.43 8.26
CA ASP A 76 -6.17 7.05 9.52
C ASP A 76 -6.67 5.60 9.54
N SER A 77 -6.70 4.92 8.40
CA SER A 77 -7.06 3.51 8.30
C SER A 77 -5.87 2.56 8.26
N LEU A 78 -4.64 3.07 8.20
CA LEU A 78 -3.45 2.24 7.95
C LEU A 78 -3.10 1.33 9.12
N THR A 79 -3.31 1.76 10.36
CA THR A 79 -3.07 0.90 11.53
C THR A 79 -3.97 -0.34 11.50
N GLU A 80 -5.26 -0.15 11.30
CA GLU A 80 -6.22 -1.25 11.22
C GLU A 80 -5.95 -2.14 9.99
N PHE A 81 -5.62 -1.53 8.86
CA PHE A 81 -5.29 -2.26 7.66
C PHE A 81 -4.04 -3.14 7.85
N ALA A 82 -2.99 -2.59 8.47
CA ALA A 82 -1.79 -3.35 8.79
C ALA A 82 -2.09 -4.54 9.70
N GLU A 83 -2.91 -4.34 10.71
CA GLU A 83 -3.33 -5.42 11.61
C GLU A 83 -4.07 -6.52 10.86
N SER A 84 -4.99 -6.16 9.97
CA SER A 84 -5.72 -7.12 9.13
C SER A 84 -4.80 -7.90 8.21
N CYS A 85 -3.85 -7.23 7.57
CA CYS A 85 -2.90 -7.89 6.67
C CYS A 85 -1.97 -8.84 7.42
N ARG A 86 -1.59 -8.50 8.64
CA ARG A 86 -0.69 -9.33 9.46
C ARG A 86 -1.29 -10.67 9.86
N LEU A 87 -2.62 -10.77 9.90
CA LEU A 87 -3.29 -12.05 10.16
C LEU A 87 -3.00 -13.09 9.08
N TRP A 88 -2.69 -12.68 7.86
CA TRP A 88 -2.28 -13.58 6.80
C TRP A 88 -0.93 -14.25 7.06
N PHE A 89 -0.08 -13.63 7.90
CA PHE A 89 1.28 -14.09 8.18
C PHE A 89 1.43 -14.64 9.59
N GLU A 90 0.39 -15.22 10.16
CA GLU A 90 0.43 -15.70 11.55
C GLU A 90 1.51 -16.75 11.79
N ASP A 91 1.89 -17.50 10.75
CA ASP A 91 3.00 -18.46 10.82
C ASP A 91 4.38 -17.80 10.70
N HIS A 92 4.43 -16.49 10.42
CA HIS A 92 5.64 -15.69 10.29
C HIS A 92 5.51 -14.39 11.09
N PRO A 93 5.43 -14.46 12.43
CA PRO A 93 5.11 -13.28 13.24
C PRO A 93 6.16 -12.17 13.17
N ASP A 94 7.44 -12.51 13.03
CA ASP A 94 8.49 -11.50 12.87
C ASP A 94 8.35 -10.74 11.55
N LEU A 95 8.05 -11.45 10.47
CA LEU A 95 7.79 -10.85 9.17
C LEU A 95 6.55 -9.95 9.23
N ALA A 96 5.48 -10.44 9.83
CA ALA A 96 4.23 -9.69 9.97
C ALA A 96 4.46 -8.34 10.66
N SER A 97 5.28 -8.30 11.70
CA SER A 97 5.57 -7.06 12.43
C SER A 97 6.39 -6.05 11.62
N ARG A 98 7.06 -6.48 10.56
CA ARG A 98 7.92 -5.65 9.71
C ARG A 98 7.25 -5.18 8.41
N TYR A 99 6.05 -5.69 8.09
CA TYR A 99 5.31 -5.32 6.89
C TYR A 99 4.35 -4.18 7.17
N PHE A 100 4.43 -3.14 6.34
CA PHE A 100 3.59 -1.96 6.41
C PHE A 100 2.83 -1.77 5.09
N PRO A 101 1.63 -2.37 4.95
CA PRO A 101 0.83 -2.23 3.74
C PRO A 101 0.04 -0.92 3.74
N PHE A 102 -0.14 -0.34 2.55
CA PHE A 102 -0.99 0.85 2.36
C PHE A 102 -1.77 0.80 1.04
N ILE A 103 -1.50 -0.18 0.20
CA ILE A 103 -2.21 -0.42 -1.06
C ILE A 103 -3.03 -1.69 -0.89
N ASP A 104 -4.32 -1.60 -1.15
CA ASP A 104 -5.30 -2.67 -0.96
C ASP A 104 -5.87 -3.09 -2.32
N PHE A 105 -5.69 -4.36 -2.68
CA PHE A 105 -6.22 -4.90 -3.93
C PHE A 105 -7.67 -5.39 -3.81
N GLY A 106 -8.25 -5.35 -2.62
CA GLY A 106 -9.65 -5.73 -2.39
C GLY A 106 -9.93 -7.23 -2.36
N ASN A 107 -8.91 -8.07 -2.49
CA ASN A 107 -9.02 -9.53 -2.56
C ASN A 107 -8.18 -10.25 -1.50
N GLY A 108 -7.74 -9.54 -0.47
CA GLY A 108 -6.81 -10.06 0.54
C GLY A 108 -5.35 -9.80 0.21
N GLU A 109 -5.03 -9.43 -1.02
CA GLU A 109 -3.68 -9.04 -1.42
C GLU A 109 -3.45 -7.56 -1.12
N SER A 110 -2.21 -7.20 -0.91
CA SER A 110 -1.81 -5.85 -0.54
C SER A 110 -0.39 -5.54 -1.01
N ALA A 111 -0.03 -4.26 -0.95
CA ALA A 111 1.34 -3.83 -1.20
C ALA A 111 1.74 -2.75 -0.19
N GLY A 112 3.03 -2.66 0.07
CA GLY A 112 3.57 -1.67 0.99
C GLY A 112 5.06 -1.80 1.21
N TYR A 113 5.52 -1.25 2.32
CA TYR A 113 6.93 -1.29 2.70
C TYR A 113 7.23 -2.48 3.60
N LEU A 114 8.47 -2.96 3.51
CA LEU A 114 8.98 -4.02 4.36
C LEU A 114 10.25 -3.53 5.05
N LEU A 115 10.36 -3.80 6.35
CA LEU A 115 11.57 -3.54 7.11
C LEU A 115 12.43 -4.81 7.18
N ASP A 116 13.74 -4.64 7.26
CA ASP A 116 14.66 -5.74 7.54
C ASP A 116 14.65 -6.12 9.02
N ASP A 117 15.45 -7.08 9.40
CA ASP A 117 15.55 -7.57 10.79
C ASP A 117 16.03 -6.48 11.77
N ASP A 118 16.72 -5.46 11.29
CA ASP A 118 17.25 -4.36 12.10
C ASP A 118 16.26 -3.17 12.15
N GLY A 119 15.12 -3.26 11.49
CA GLY A 119 14.11 -2.20 11.45
C GLY A 119 14.36 -1.15 10.39
N ALA A 120 15.30 -1.36 9.47
CA ALA A 120 15.55 -0.45 8.35
C ALA A 120 14.66 -0.82 7.15
N LEU A 121 14.26 0.19 6.38
CA LEU A 121 13.49 -0.03 5.16
C LEU A 121 14.28 -0.83 4.14
N LEU A 122 13.70 -1.89 3.64
CA LEU A 122 14.10 -2.50 2.38
C LEU A 122 13.60 -1.60 1.24
N GLY A 123 14.39 -1.43 0.19
CA GLY A 123 14.04 -0.53 -0.90
C GLY A 123 12.83 -1.00 -1.69
N GLY A 124 12.00 -0.05 -2.13
CA GLY A 124 10.86 -0.31 -2.99
C GLY A 124 9.62 -0.83 -2.27
N LEU A 125 8.65 -1.25 -3.06
CA LEU A 125 7.38 -1.81 -2.61
C LEU A 125 7.42 -3.33 -2.70
N PHE A 126 6.72 -3.97 -1.75
CA PHE A 126 6.52 -5.42 -1.72
C PHE A 126 5.03 -5.73 -1.89
N ILE A 127 4.73 -6.75 -2.68
CA ILE A 127 3.37 -7.23 -2.90
C ILE A 127 3.18 -8.55 -2.16
N HIS A 128 2.14 -8.62 -1.34
CA HIS A 128 1.68 -9.85 -0.74
C HIS A 128 0.81 -10.61 -1.74
N ASN A 129 1.26 -11.78 -2.14
CA ASN A 129 0.52 -12.68 -3.02
C ASN A 129 -0.05 -13.83 -2.19
N THR A 130 -1.34 -13.76 -1.90
CA THR A 130 -2.03 -14.77 -1.09
C THR A 130 -2.03 -16.15 -1.73
N GLY A 131 -2.04 -16.21 -3.06
CA GLY A 131 -2.01 -17.47 -3.80
C GLY A 131 -0.69 -18.23 -3.69
N ALA A 132 0.38 -17.57 -3.31
CA ALA A 132 1.70 -18.18 -3.14
C ALA A 132 2.01 -18.56 -1.68
N TYR A 133 1.12 -18.21 -0.74
CA TYR A 133 1.32 -18.48 0.67
C TYR A 133 0.78 -19.87 1.04
N ASP A 134 1.65 -20.75 1.54
CA ASP A 134 1.34 -22.15 1.84
C ASP A 134 1.00 -22.41 3.32
N TYR A 135 0.91 -21.37 4.14
CA TYR A 135 0.65 -21.49 5.58
C TYR A 135 1.66 -22.41 6.29
N ASP A 136 2.92 -22.34 5.87
CA ASP A 136 4.01 -23.13 6.40
C ASP A 136 5.07 -22.19 6.99
N GLU A 137 5.39 -22.38 8.27
CA GLU A 137 6.41 -21.57 8.96
C GLU A 137 7.80 -21.69 8.34
N ASP A 138 8.07 -22.78 7.62
CA ASP A 138 9.35 -23.02 6.95
C ASP A 138 9.39 -22.46 5.52
N GLN A 139 8.27 -21.92 5.02
CA GLN A 139 8.23 -21.32 3.69
C GLN A 139 9.10 -20.05 3.66
N GLU A 140 9.89 -19.89 2.61
CA GLU A 140 10.66 -18.66 2.39
C GLU A 140 9.70 -17.50 2.14
N TRP A 141 9.83 -16.43 2.93
CA TRP A 141 8.91 -15.29 2.83
C TRP A 141 8.93 -14.61 1.46
N THR A 142 10.07 -14.69 0.74
CA THR A 142 10.22 -14.11 -0.61
C THR A 142 9.30 -14.75 -1.64
N GLU A 143 8.74 -15.91 -1.36
CA GLU A 143 7.82 -16.59 -2.26
C GLU A 143 6.43 -15.96 -2.27
N PHE A 144 5.98 -15.34 -1.17
CA PHE A 144 4.64 -14.76 -1.05
C PHE A 144 4.63 -13.26 -0.77
N LEU A 145 5.74 -12.67 -0.34
CA LEU A 145 5.91 -11.24 -0.16
C LEU A 145 7.07 -10.80 -1.07
N MET A 146 6.71 -10.35 -2.27
CA MET A 146 7.65 -10.21 -3.38
C MET A 146 7.96 -8.75 -3.68
N PRO A 147 9.23 -8.42 -4.01
CA PRO A 147 9.55 -7.10 -4.54
C PRO A 147 8.71 -6.80 -5.79
N ALA A 148 8.12 -5.61 -5.86
CA ALA A 148 7.29 -5.19 -6.98
C ALA A 148 7.96 -4.09 -7.79
N CYS A 149 7.90 -2.87 -7.29
CA CYS A 149 8.42 -1.68 -7.96
C CYS A 149 9.29 -0.88 -7.01
N ASP A 150 10.22 -0.11 -7.55
CA ASP A 150 11.12 0.71 -6.74
C ASP A 150 10.41 1.90 -6.09
N THR A 151 9.35 2.39 -6.73
CA THR A 151 8.63 3.59 -6.28
C THR A 151 7.12 3.41 -6.43
N ILE A 152 6.36 4.24 -5.70
CA ILE A 152 4.89 4.32 -5.86
C ILE A 152 4.54 4.77 -7.28
N GLU A 153 5.24 5.77 -7.81
CA GLU A 153 5.02 6.25 -9.17
C GLU A 153 5.18 5.12 -10.19
N ALA A 154 6.27 4.35 -10.10
CA ALA A 154 6.51 3.22 -10.99
C ALA A 154 5.42 2.16 -10.87
N TYR A 155 4.93 1.91 -9.67
CA TYR A 155 3.82 0.98 -9.44
C TYR A 155 2.54 1.43 -10.16
N ILE A 156 2.15 2.71 -10.00
CA ILE A 156 0.94 3.24 -10.64
C ILE A 156 1.07 3.17 -12.17
N ILE A 157 2.25 3.50 -12.71
CA ILE A 157 2.52 3.42 -14.16
C ILE A 157 2.41 1.97 -14.64
N ALA A 158 2.93 1.02 -13.89
CA ALA A 158 2.86 -0.40 -14.25
C ALA A 158 1.42 -0.93 -14.25
N GLU A 159 0.56 -0.41 -13.37
CA GLU A 159 -0.87 -0.76 -13.33
C GLU A 159 -1.68 -0.05 -14.43
N THR A 160 -1.11 0.93 -15.10
CA THR A 160 -1.74 1.66 -16.19
C THR A 160 -1.53 0.97 -17.52
#